data_3d5211a37203db42a7a82369e5cca539
#
_entry.id   3d5211a37203db42a7a82369e5cca539
#
_cell.length_a   1.000
_cell.length_b   1.000
_cell.length_c   1.000
_cell.angle_alpha   90.00
_cell.angle_beta   90.00
_cell.angle_gamma   90.00
#
_symmetry.space_group_name_H-M   'P 1'
#
loop_
_entity.id
_entity.type
_entity.pdbx_description
1 polymer ?
#
loop_
_entity_poly.entity_id
_entity_poly.type
_entity_poly.pdbx_seq_one_letter_code
_entity_poly.pdbx_strand_id
1 'polypeptide(L)'
;MKVSLHSMSKSVVTSTVVMLIAGSSFTVMAGVEAFKSGPVIKDYGKIAEVNSSLVIPADMKFKVAFDLGNASKPGELNRSIDTLARFINMHVAVGVKLEDISVAMVVHGKAASDMTKDRFYQQLNAGQKNANKDLIAQLINNQVKFYVCGQTAAYYGINPQDLLPGVTMALSALTAHAVLAHEGYSVNPF
;
A
#
# COMPACT_ATOMS: atom_id res chain seq x y z
N MET A 1 25.38 39.41 -89.97
CA MET A 1 25.21 40.04 -88.62
C MET A 1 24.48 39.04 -87.75
N LYS A 2 25.17 38.30 -86.86
CA LYS A 2 24.62 37.31 -85.95
C LYS A 2 24.26 37.93 -84.64
N VAL A 3 22.99 37.84 -84.26
CA VAL A 3 22.54 38.26 -82.89
C VAL A 3 22.44 36.98 -82.02
N SER A 4 23.20 36.97 -80.92
CA SER A 4 23.23 35.89 -79.97
C SER A 4 22.15 36.14 -78.90
N LEU A 5 21.22 35.16 -78.73
CA LEU A 5 20.27 35.17 -77.62
C LEU A 5 20.91 34.49 -76.36
N HIS A 6 21.02 35.23 -75.33
CA HIS A 6 21.38 34.70 -74.01
C HIS A 6 20.12 34.14 -73.32
N SER A 7 20.16 32.85 -73.03
CA SER A 7 19.14 32.18 -72.22
C SER A 7 19.45 32.38 -70.75
N MET A 8 18.55 33.07 -70.02
CA MET A 8 18.61 33.18 -68.57
C MET A 8 17.88 31.98 -67.91
N SER A 9 18.67 31.09 -67.33
CA SER A 9 18.16 30.00 -66.49
C SER A 9 17.70 30.53 -65.12
N LYS A 10 16.42 30.39 -64.79
CA LYS A 10 15.87 30.68 -63.45
C LYS A 10 16.01 29.44 -62.58
N SER A 11 16.94 29.46 -61.63
CA SER A 11 17.03 28.42 -60.57
C SER A 11 15.90 28.61 -59.55
N VAL A 12 15.02 27.63 -59.48
CA VAL A 12 14.01 27.51 -58.42
C VAL A 12 14.66 26.84 -57.24
N VAL A 13 14.87 27.56 -56.13
CA VAL A 13 15.32 26.98 -54.89
C VAL A 13 14.10 26.53 -54.09
N THR A 14 13.88 25.21 -54.06
CA THR A 14 12.83 24.59 -53.25
C THR A 14 13.34 24.42 -51.81
N SER A 15 12.90 25.32 -50.91
CA SER A 15 13.19 25.15 -49.49
C SER A 15 12.32 24.06 -48.88
N THR A 16 12.94 22.93 -48.58
CA THR A 16 12.30 21.86 -47.81
C THR A 16 12.32 22.20 -46.34
N VAL A 17 11.17 22.57 -45.74
CA VAL A 17 11.01 22.76 -44.32
C VAL A 17 10.92 21.38 -43.68
N VAL A 18 11.97 20.93 -43.00
CA VAL A 18 11.96 19.74 -42.15
C VAL A 18 11.33 20.09 -40.82
N MET A 19 10.09 19.71 -40.62
CA MET A 19 9.38 19.86 -39.34
C MET A 19 9.89 18.79 -38.37
N LEU A 20 10.80 19.16 -37.44
CA LEU A 20 11.19 18.30 -36.33
C LEU A 20 10.00 18.17 -35.37
N ILE A 21 9.30 17.02 -35.43
CA ILE A 21 8.37 16.65 -34.38
C ILE A 21 9.21 16.18 -33.20
N ALA A 22 9.35 17.04 -32.19
CA ALA A 22 9.91 16.66 -30.90
C ALA A 22 8.91 15.70 -30.20
N GLY A 23 9.10 14.40 -30.43
CA GLY A 23 8.39 13.36 -29.73
C GLY A 23 8.79 13.40 -28.24
N SER A 24 7.91 13.89 -27.38
CA SER A 24 8.06 13.77 -25.94
C SER A 24 8.02 12.29 -25.58
N SER A 25 9.18 11.67 -25.40
CA SER A 25 9.31 10.33 -24.88
C SER A 25 8.85 10.34 -23.43
N PHE A 26 7.62 9.91 -23.15
CA PHE A 26 7.18 9.58 -21.80
C PHE A 26 7.98 8.36 -21.34
N THR A 27 8.97 8.59 -20.50
CA THR A 27 9.70 7.51 -19.84
C THR A 27 8.74 6.88 -18.84
N VAL A 28 8.18 5.72 -19.16
CA VAL A 28 7.42 4.90 -18.21
C VAL A 28 8.43 4.43 -17.17
N MET A 29 8.33 4.94 -15.95
CA MET A 29 9.11 4.44 -14.82
C MET A 29 8.62 3.04 -14.49
N ALA A 30 9.51 2.07 -14.58
CA ALA A 30 9.25 0.67 -14.27
C ALA A 30 10.00 0.26 -12.97
N GLY A 31 9.52 -0.81 -12.32
CA GLY A 31 10.15 -1.33 -11.11
C GLY A 31 9.83 -0.50 -9.85
N VAL A 32 10.75 -0.50 -8.90
CA VAL A 32 10.55 0.15 -7.59
C VAL A 32 10.46 1.67 -7.66
N GLU A 33 11.02 2.30 -8.71
CA GLU A 33 10.99 3.74 -8.93
C GLU A 33 9.59 4.27 -9.26
N ALA A 34 8.67 3.39 -9.71
CA ALA A 34 7.27 3.73 -9.95
C ALA A 34 6.49 3.94 -8.64
N PHE A 35 6.99 3.40 -7.51
CA PHE A 35 6.30 3.47 -6.24
C PHE A 35 6.64 4.76 -5.47
N LYS A 36 5.61 5.54 -5.17
CA LYS A 36 5.70 6.83 -4.46
C LYS A 36 4.86 6.82 -3.19
N SER A 37 5.11 7.79 -2.31
CA SER A 37 4.29 8.01 -1.12
C SER A 37 2.82 8.24 -1.47
N GLY A 38 1.93 7.64 -0.70
CA GLY A 38 0.49 7.81 -0.88
C GLY A 38 -0.08 9.08 -0.25
N PRO A 39 -1.36 9.36 -0.48
CA PRO A 39 -2.01 10.58 0.00
C PRO A 39 -2.28 10.60 1.52
N VAL A 40 -2.51 9.43 2.15
CA VAL A 40 -2.95 9.33 3.55
C VAL A 40 -1.78 8.99 4.48
N ILE A 41 -1.12 7.85 4.25
CA ILE A 41 -0.01 7.35 5.07
C ILE A 41 1.27 7.59 4.26
N LYS A 42 2.02 8.65 4.63
CA LYS A 42 3.14 9.17 3.80
C LYS A 42 4.37 8.27 3.83
N ASP A 43 4.68 7.70 4.99
CA ASP A 43 5.95 7.00 5.22
C ASP A 43 5.88 5.52 4.84
N TYR A 44 4.66 4.99 4.68
CA TYR A 44 4.38 3.57 4.46
C TYR A 44 3.40 3.36 3.33
N GLY A 45 3.32 2.11 2.85
CA GLY A 45 2.33 1.71 1.85
C GLY A 45 2.49 2.47 0.54
N LYS A 46 3.72 2.56 0.02
CA LYS A 46 4.01 3.19 -1.28
C LYS A 46 3.16 2.57 -2.38
N ILE A 47 2.67 3.39 -3.30
CA ILE A 47 1.78 3.02 -4.40
C ILE A 47 2.37 3.42 -5.75
N ALA A 48 2.02 2.68 -6.79
CA ALA A 48 2.25 3.06 -8.17
C ALA A 48 0.91 3.43 -8.84
N GLU A 49 0.96 4.34 -9.80
CA GLU A 49 -0.19 4.61 -10.67
C GLU A 49 -0.48 3.39 -11.55
N VAL A 50 -1.73 2.96 -11.58
CA VAL A 50 -2.19 1.82 -12.38
C VAL A 50 -3.36 2.27 -13.26
N ASN A 51 -3.23 2.04 -14.56
CA ASN A 51 -4.32 2.23 -15.49
C ASN A 51 -5.23 0.98 -15.46
N SER A 52 -6.16 0.95 -14.48
CA SER A 52 -7.07 -0.18 -14.28
C SER A 52 -8.30 -0.09 -15.17
N SER A 53 -8.64 -1.20 -15.83
CA SER A 53 -9.91 -1.36 -16.52
C SER A 53 -11.07 -1.81 -15.62
N LEU A 54 -10.77 -2.23 -14.39
CA LEU A 54 -11.77 -2.55 -13.38
C LEU A 54 -12.34 -1.25 -12.79
N VAL A 55 -13.62 -1.01 -13.00
CA VAL A 55 -14.32 0.16 -12.48
C VAL A 55 -14.70 -0.08 -11.02
N ILE A 56 -14.31 0.85 -10.13
CA ILE A 56 -14.79 0.88 -8.75
C ILE A 56 -16.14 1.61 -8.76
N PRO A 57 -17.25 0.99 -8.29
CA PRO A 57 -18.53 1.68 -8.18
C PRO A 57 -18.43 2.93 -7.30
N ALA A 58 -19.07 4.03 -7.71
CA ALA A 58 -18.95 5.33 -7.03
C ALA A 58 -19.49 5.32 -5.58
N ASP A 59 -20.40 4.41 -5.27
CA ASP A 59 -21.02 4.22 -3.95
C ASP A 59 -20.39 3.08 -3.14
N MET A 60 -19.29 2.48 -3.66
CA MET A 60 -18.66 1.34 -3.02
C MET A 60 -18.04 1.72 -1.67
N LYS A 61 -18.40 0.96 -0.64
CA LYS A 61 -17.79 1.02 0.68
C LYS A 61 -16.95 -0.23 0.91
N PHE A 62 -15.67 -0.01 1.11
CA PHE A 62 -14.74 -1.09 1.37
C PHE A 62 -14.82 -1.49 2.85
N LYS A 63 -15.11 -2.77 3.11
CA LYS A 63 -14.97 -3.40 4.43
C LYS A 63 -14.13 -4.66 4.25
N VAL A 64 -12.85 -4.57 4.58
CA VAL A 64 -11.88 -5.64 4.28
C VAL A 64 -11.13 -6.04 5.53
N ALA A 65 -11.14 -7.32 5.84
CA ALA A 65 -10.38 -7.94 6.92
C ALA A 65 -9.22 -8.74 6.33
N PHE A 66 -8.00 -8.41 6.74
CA PHE A 66 -6.78 -9.13 6.38
C PHE A 66 -6.43 -10.14 7.45
N ASP A 67 -5.83 -11.27 7.04
CA ASP A 67 -5.32 -12.30 7.93
C ASP A 67 -3.79 -12.28 7.98
N LEU A 68 -3.20 -12.39 9.18
CA LEU A 68 -1.75 -12.34 9.36
C LEU A 68 -1.26 -13.40 10.36
N GLY A 69 -0.62 -14.46 9.83
CA GLY A 69 -0.03 -15.54 10.65
C GLY A 69 1.51 -15.49 10.75
N ASN A 70 2.19 -14.82 9.81
CA ASN A 70 3.64 -14.84 9.70
C ASN A 70 4.26 -13.53 10.18
N ALA A 71 5.17 -13.61 11.16
CA ALA A 71 5.97 -12.47 11.60
C ALA A 71 6.97 -12.03 10.52
N SER A 72 7.38 -10.76 10.59
CA SER A 72 8.60 -10.29 9.92
C SER A 72 9.85 -10.93 10.55
N LYS A 73 10.99 -10.75 9.91
CA LYS A 73 12.25 -10.99 10.60
C LYS A 73 12.42 -10.02 11.76
N PRO A 74 13.10 -10.44 12.85
CA PRO A 74 13.31 -9.57 13.99
C PRO A 74 13.85 -8.19 13.62
N GLY A 75 13.18 -7.12 14.03
CA GLY A 75 13.57 -5.73 13.75
C GLY A 75 13.27 -5.23 12.34
N GLU A 76 12.65 -6.04 11.48
CA GLU A 76 12.20 -5.63 10.15
C GLU A 76 10.70 -5.30 10.12
N LEU A 77 10.32 -4.44 9.18
CA LEU A 77 8.92 -4.11 8.92
C LEU A 77 8.18 -5.32 8.31
N ASN A 78 7.00 -5.61 8.83
CA ASN A 78 6.14 -6.65 8.27
C ASN A 78 5.41 -6.13 7.03
N ARG A 79 5.70 -6.74 5.89
CA ARG A 79 5.14 -6.34 4.59
C ARG A 79 3.62 -6.46 4.51
N SER A 80 3.02 -7.42 5.21
CA SER A 80 1.58 -7.58 5.25
C SER A 80 0.91 -6.43 6.03
N ILE A 81 1.56 -5.91 7.08
CA ILE A 81 1.09 -4.70 7.77
C ILE A 81 1.22 -3.48 6.86
N ASP A 82 2.35 -3.34 6.12
CA ASP A 82 2.54 -2.27 5.13
C ASP A 82 1.49 -2.32 4.01
N THR A 83 0.99 -3.52 3.68
CA THR A 83 -0.09 -3.69 2.68
C THR A 83 -1.39 -2.98 3.09
N LEU A 84 -1.70 -2.85 4.39
CA LEU A 84 -2.88 -2.08 4.83
C LEU A 84 -2.74 -0.60 4.50
N ALA A 85 -1.55 -0.02 4.72
CA ALA A 85 -1.26 1.36 4.35
C ALA A 85 -1.36 1.54 2.83
N ARG A 86 -0.84 0.59 2.07
CA ARG A 86 -0.94 0.57 0.60
C ARG A 86 -2.38 0.48 0.14
N PHE A 87 -3.19 -0.38 0.76
CA PHE A 87 -4.61 -0.51 0.44
C PHE A 87 -5.34 0.82 0.59
N ILE A 88 -5.16 1.50 1.72
CA ILE A 88 -5.76 2.82 1.98
C ILE A 88 -5.25 3.83 0.95
N ASN A 89 -3.95 3.93 0.79
CA ASN A 89 -3.32 4.92 -0.09
C ASN A 89 -3.77 4.78 -1.54
N MET A 90 -3.79 3.55 -2.11
CA MET A 90 -4.14 3.37 -3.52
C MET A 90 -5.62 3.67 -3.80
N HIS A 91 -6.53 3.35 -2.87
CA HIS A 91 -7.95 3.64 -3.06
C HIS A 91 -8.25 5.15 -2.94
N VAL A 92 -7.63 5.83 -1.98
CA VAL A 92 -7.79 7.29 -1.86
C VAL A 92 -7.14 8.01 -3.06
N ALA A 93 -6.03 7.51 -3.58
CA ALA A 93 -5.37 8.10 -4.76
C ALA A 93 -6.26 8.06 -6.02
N VAL A 94 -7.15 7.09 -6.13
CA VAL A 94 -8.12 6.99 -7.25
C VAL A 94 -9.50 7.58 -6.92
N GLY A 95 -9.62 8.34 -5.83
CA GLY A 95 -10.81 9.13 -5.50
C GLY A 95 -11.81 8.48 -4.55
N VAL A 96 -11.53 7.29 -3.99
CA VAL A 96 -12.35 6.73 -2.91
C VAL A 96 -12.18 7.58 -1.66
N LYS A 97 -13.26 7.95 -1.01
CA LYS A 97 -13.20 8.72 0.24
C LYS A 97 -12.66 7.85 1.37
N LEU A 98 -11.79 8.42 2.21
CA LEU A 98 -11.21 7.69 3.35
C LEU A 98 -12.29 7.13 4.30
N GLU A 99 -13.38 7.84 4.48
CA GLU A 99 -14.53 7.44 5.30
C GLU A 99 -15.29 6.21 4.76
N ASP A 100 -15.12 5.89 3.48
CA ASP A 100 -15.70 4.72 2.82
C ASP A 100 -14.76 3.50 2.84
N ILE A 101 -13.61 3.60 3.54
CA ILE A 101 -12.63 2.53 3.64
C ILE A 101 -12.53 2.05 5.09
N SER A 102 -13.04 0.85 5.36
CA SER A 102 -12.93 0.18 6.66
C SER A 102 -12.00 -1.01 6.54
N VAL A 103 -10.87 -0.98 7.26
CA VAL A 103 -9.85 -2.02 7.23
C VAL A 103 -9.69 -2.63 8.62
N ALA A 104 -9.58 -3.93 8.66
CA ALA A 104 -9.21 -4.68 9.86
C ALA A 104 -8.08 -5.67 9.56
N MET A 105 -7.30 -6.05 10.56
CA MET A 105 -6.34 -7.14 10.48
C MET A 105 -6.50 -8.07 11.68
N VAL A 106 -6.64 -9.35 11.40
CA VAL A 106 -6.66 -10.42 12.41
C VAL A 106 -5.29 -11.07 12.43
N VAL A 107 -4.64 -11.04 13.60
CA VAL A 107 -3.25 -11.45 13.76
C VAL A 107 -3.16 -12.68 14.66
N HIS A 108 -2.46 -13.71 14.20
CA HIS A 108 -2.26 -14.96 14.93
C HIS A 108 -0.86 -15.55 14.68
N GLY A 109 -0.59 -16.75 15.18
CA GLY A 109 0.68 -17.42 14.98
C GLY A 109 1.88 -16.56 15.40
N LYS A 110 2.98 -16.66 14.69
CA LYS A 110 4.20 -15.91 15.01
C LYS A 110 4.03 -14.39 14.89
N ALA A 111 3.12 -13.92 14.05
CA ALA A 111 2.87 -12.50 13.85
C ALA A 111 2.30 -11.78 15.08
N ALA A 112 1.77 -12.52 16.07
CA ALA A 112 1.27 -11.91 17.30
C ALA A 112 2.34 -11.09 18.03
N SER A 113 3.63 -11.43 17.90
CA SER A 113 4.73 -10.64 18.46
C SER A 113 4.82 -9.25 17.85
N ASP A 114 4.50 -9.07 16.56
CA ASP A 114 4.56 -7.78 15.87
C ASP A 114 3.55 -6.76 16.46
N MET A 115 2.54 -7.25 17.18
CA MET A 115 1.51 -6.44 17.84
C MET A 115 1.89 -6.03 19.27
N THR A 116 3.12 -6.32 19.73
CA THR A 116 3.52 -6.09 21.12
C THR A 116 4.47 -4.90 21.27
N LYS A 117 4.46 -4.30 22.48
CA LYS A 117 5.42 -3.27 22.88
C LYS A 117 6.85 -3.80 22.88
N ASP A 118 7.82 -2.92 22.70
CA ASP A 118 9.26 -3.28 22.62
C ASP A 118 9.70 -4.21 23.74
N ARG A 119 9.26 -3.95 24.99
CA ARG A 119 9.65 -4.75 26.13
C ARG A 119 9.33 -6.24 25.97
N PHE A 120 8.18 -6.56 25.38
CA PHE A 120 7.78 -7.94 25.13
C PHE A 120 8.34 -8.46 23.82
N TYR A 121 8.29 -7.63 22.78
CA TYR A 121 8.83 -7.98 21.45
C TYR A 121 10.29 -8.44 21.53
N GLN A 122 11.14 -7.72 22.25
CA GLN A 122 12.56 -8.03 22.42
C GLN A 122 12.82 -9.42 23.02
N GLN A 123 11.96 -9.89 23.92
CA GLN A 123 12.08 -11.22 24.52
C GLN A 123 11.90 -12.35 23.49
N LEU A 124 11.03 -12.15 22.51
CA LEU A 124 10.74 -13.14 21.45
C LEU A 124 11.61 -12.95 20.19
N ASN A 125 12.26 -11.79 20.04
CA ASN A 125 12.90 -11.37 18.80
C ASN A 125 14.36 -10.97 18.99
N ALA A 126 15.13 -11.77 19.72
CA ALA A 126 16.58 -11.62 19.90
C ALA A 126 17.03 -10.21 20.32
N GLY A 127 16.25 -9.53 21.17
CA GLY A 127 16.56 -8.19 21.68
C GLY A 127 16.29 -7.06 20.69
N GLN A 128 15.77 -7.34 19.49
CA GLN A 128 15.47 -6.33 18.50
C GLN A 128 14.23 -5.50 18.89
N LYS A 129 14.19 -4.24 18.47
CA LYS A 129 12.99 -3.38 18.63
C LYS A 129 11.94 -3.73 17.58
N ASN A 130 10.67 -3.55 17.96
CA ASN A 130 9.55 -3.76 17.05
C ASN A 130 9.48 -2.63 15.99
N ALA A 131 9.91 -2.92 14.77
CA ALA A 131 9.89 -1.96 13.66
C ALA A 131 8.47 -1.61 13.18
N ASN A 132 7.45 -2.38 13.58
CA ASN A 132 6.06 -2.18 13.12
C ASN A 132 5.29 -1.13 13.93
N LYS A 133 5.81 -0.69 15.08
CA LYS A 133 5.06 0.17 16.03
C LYS A 133 4.53 1.44 15.41
N ASP A 134 5.39 2.14 14.67
CA ASP A 134 5.05 3.43 14.09
C ASP A 134 3.99 3.28 13.00
N LEU A 135 4.16 2.30 12.12
CA LEU A 135 3.17 1.96 11.10
C LEU A 135 1.82 1.57 11.73
N ILE A 136 1.83 0.71 12.75
CA ILE A 136 0.60 0.29 13.44
C ILE A 136 -0.10 1.49 14.08
N ALA A 137 0.64 2.40 14.71
CA ALA A 137 0.07 3.61 15.29
C ALA A 137 -0.57 4.52 14.22
N GLN A 138 0.10 4.71 13.07
CA GLN A 138 -0.45 5.49 11.96
C GLN A 138 -1.71 4.83 11.37
N LEU A 139 -1.74 3.50 11.25
CA LEU A 139 -2.90 2.75 10.79
C LEU A 139 -4.08 2.89 11.75
N ILE A 140 -3.84 2.75 13.07
CA ILE A 140 -4.88 2.92 14.11
C ILE A 140 -5.44 4.35 14.09
N ASN A 141 -4.58 5.36 13.93
CA ASN A 141 -5.01 6.76 13.79
C ASN A 141 -5.89 6.98 12.54
N ASN A 142 -5.76 6.12 11.53
CA ASN A 142 -6.62 6.06 10.35
C ASN A 142 -7.72 4.99 10.48
N GLN A 143 -8.13 4.65 11.70
CA GLN A 143 -9.27 3.79 12.03
C GLN A 143 -9.12 2.32 11.61
N VAL A 144 -7.92 1.85 11.34
CA VAL A 144 -7.66 0.42 11.10
C VAL A 144 -7.81 -0.33 12.43
N LYS A 145 -8.58 -1.41 12.42
CA LYS A 145 -8.79 -2.27 13.58
C LYS A 145 -7.78 -3.42 13.58
N PHE A 146 -7.10 -3.64 14.70
CA PHE A 146 -6.22 -4.79 14.88
C PHE A 146 -6.74 -5.71 15.98
N TYR A 147 -6.82 -7.02 15.67
CA TYR A 147 -7.24 -8.06 16.59
C TYR A 147 -6.16 -9.13 16.72
N VAL A 148 -5.72 -9.41 17.93
CA VAL A 148 -4.79 -10.51 18.22
C VAL A 148 -5.55 -11.73 18.71
N CYS A 149 -5.23 -12.90 18.17
CA CYS A 149 -5.77 -14.17 18.60
C CYS A 149 -5.38 -14.46 20.06
N GLY A 150 -6.37 -14.54 20.95
CA GLY A 150 -6.15 -14.82 22.37
C GLY A 150 -5.57 -16.21 22.62
N GLN A 151 -5.90 -17.21 21.80
CA GLN A 151 -5.30 -18.56 21.90
C GLN A 151 -3.81 -18.53 21.56
N THR A 152 -3.43 -17.77 20.54
CA THR A 152 -2.02 -17.52 20.21
C THR A 152 -1.32 -16.72 21.31
N ALA A 153 -1.97 -15.70 21.82
CA ALA A 153 -1.43 -14.87 22.90
C ALA A 153 -1.15 -15.70 24.16
N ALA A 154 -2.09 -16.58 24.55
CA ALA A 154 -1.90 -17.50 25.66
C ALA A 154 -0.71 -18.45 25.43
N TYR A 155 -0.54 -18.96 24.21
CA TYR A 155 0.60 -19.84 23.86
C TYR A 155 1.95 -19.14 24.02
N TYR A 156 2.05 -17.86 23.64
CA TYR A 156 3.30 -17.08 23.74
C TYR A 156 3.42 -16.29 25.05
N GLY A 157 2.46 -16.35 25.96
CA GLY A 157 2.46 -15.59 27.21
C GLY A 157 2.21 -14.09 27.01
N ILE A 158 1.59 -13.68 25.92
CA ILE A 158 1.23 -12.29 25.63
C ILE A 158 -0.03 -11.91 26.42
N ASN A 159 0.06 -10.89 27.25
CA ASN A 159 -1.09 -10.36 27.97
C ASN A 159 -1.62 -9.07 27.29
N PRO A 160 -2.87 -8.64 27.56
CA PRO A 160 -3.42 -7.42 26.98
C PRO A 160 -2.55 -6.16 27.20
N GLN A 161 -1.89 -6.04 28.35
CA GLN A 161 -1.00 -4.92 28.67
C GLN A 161 0.30 -4.92 27.85
N ASP A 162 0.68 -6.04 27.23
CA ASP A 162 1.87 -6.17 26.39
C ASP A 162 1.61 -5.70 24.96
N LEU A 163 0.33 -5.59 24.56
CA LEU A 163 -0.07 -5.13 23.24
C LEU A 163 0.22 -3.65 23.03
N LEU A 164 0.44 -3.28 21.77
CA LEU A 164 0.51 -1.89 21.33
C LEU A 164 -0.83 -1.18 21.61
N PRO A 165 -0.81 0.14 21.89
CA PRO A 165 -2.04 0.90 22.08
C PRO A 165 -2.99 0.79 20.87
N GLY A 166 -4.27 0.54 21.14
CA GLY A 166 -5.29 0.39 20.10
C GLY A 166 -5.40 -1.02 19.48
N VAL A 167 -4.51 -1.95 19.84
CA VAL A 167 -4.64 -3.36 19.44
C VAL A 167 -5.55 -4.08 20.46
N THR A 168 -6.51 -4.84 19.94
CA THR A 168 -7.51 -5.55 20.76
C THR A 168 -7.20 -7.05 20.84
N MET A 169 -7.31 -7.62 22.03
CA MET A 169 -7.25 -9.07 22.22
C MET A 169 -8.63 -9.68 21.92
N ALA A 170 -8.72 -10.56 20.94
CA ALA A 170 -9.91 -11.33 20.64
C ALA A 170 -9.87 -12.72 21.35
N LEU A 171 -11.01 -13.37 21.52
CA LEU A 171 -11.04 -14.75 22.04
C LEU A 171 -10.16 -15.68 21.18
N SER A 172 -10.31 -15.58 19.88
CA SER A 172 -9.47 -16.28 18.88
C SER A 172 -9.49 -15.52 17.55
N ALA A 173 -8.58 -15.85 16.63
CA ALA A 173 -8.63 -15.36 15.25
C ALA A 173 -9.94 -15.80 14.56
N LEU A 174 -10.38 -17.03 14.81
CA LEU A 174 -11.63 -17.56 14.28
C LEU A 174 -12.83 -16.70 14.70
N THR A 175 -12.89 -16.32 15.99
CA THR A 175 -13.95 -15.46 16.51
C THR A 175 -13.88 -14.05 15.92
N ALA A 176 -12.67 -13.47 15.82
CA ALA A 176 -12.49 -12.16 15.22
C ALA A 176 -12.98 -12.12 13.76
N HIS A 177 -12.61 -13.11 12.95
CA HIS A 177 -13.11 -13.23 11.58
C HIS A 177 -14.62 -13.42 11.50
N ALA A 178 -15.21 -14.23 12.37
CA ALA A 178 -16.67 -14.42 12.40
C ALA A 178 -17.42 -13.13 12.74
N VAL A 179 -16.92 -12.36 13.72
CA VAL A 179 -17.50 -11.06 14.08
C VAL A 179 -17.35 -10.05 12.92
N LEU A 180 -16.17 -9.96 12.33
CA LEU A 180 -15.94 -9.07 11.18
C LEU A 180 -16.81 -9.43 9.98
N ALA A 181 -16.98 -10.73 9.68
CA ALA A 181 -17.88 -11.20 8.63
C ALA A 181 -19.34 -10.80 8.92
N HIS A 182 -19.78 -10.94 10.19
CA HIS A 182 -21.11 -10.49 10.61
C HIS A 182 -21.27 -8.97 10.45
N GLU A 183 -20.20 -8.19 10.65
CA GLU A 183 -20.18 -6.73 10.41
C GLU A 183 -20.10 -6.36 8.91
N GLY A 184 -20.05 -7.35 8.02
CA GLY A 184 -20.01 -7.16 6.56
C GLY A 184 -18.60 -7.00 5.98
N TYR A 185 -17.55 -7.39 6.71
CA TYR A 185 -16.20 -7.43 6.15
C TYR A 185 -16.01 -8.67 5.27
N SER A 186 -15.41 -8.46 4.10
CA SER A 186 -14.83 -9.56 3.31
C SER A 186 -13.47 -9.94 3.85
N VAL A 187 -13.11 -11.23 3.80
CA VAL A 187 -11.77 -11.69 4.19
C VAL A 187 -10.84 -11.61 2.98
N ASN A 188 -9.71 -10.95 3.17
CA ASN A 188 -8.63 -10.89 2.19
C ASN A 188 -7.42 -11.65 2.77
N PRO A 189 -6.99 -12.77 2.17
CA PRO A 189 -5.93 -13.63 2.69
C PRO A 189 -4.50 -13.15 2.37
N PHE A 190 -4.31 -11.97 1.78
CA PHE A 190 -2.99 -11.41 1.42
C PHE A 190 -2.26 -10.80 2.58
#